data_792ecdf82dde63a489b83f46e4bba3d2
#
_entry.id   792ecdf82dde63a489b83f46e4bba3d2
#
_cell.length_a   1.000
_cell.length_b   1.000
_cell.length_c   1.000
_cell.angle_alpha   90.00
_cell.angle_beta   90.00
_cell.angle_gamma   90.00
#
_symmetry.space_group_name_H-M   'P 1'
#
loop_
_entity.id
_entity.type
_entity.pdbx_description
1 polymer ?
#
loop_
_entity_poly.entity_id
_entity_poly.type
_entity_poly.pdbx_seq_one_letter_code
_entity_poly.pdbx_strand_id
1 'polypeptide(L)'
;NLPLKEILERLWGLPVIMERDVNTSLLYDLWKNHMGQEGIVIGVYIGTGLGNAMSIDGKVYKGYTGSSCELGHIPVDGLEKMCGCGKKGCIELRACGKVLADIAREHYKCQVPEIFVKYGDQSDVMDVVRMCALATATEVTILDPVCVVLGGGVTQMPGFPLEYFVRNVKENLRMPEPRTSLQIVLASPDPEAGVIGAALNAYAVLK
;
A
#
# COMPACT_ATOMS: atom_id res chain seq x y z
N ASN A 1 -2.68 16.53 19.70
CA ASN A 1 -3.27 16.53 18.34
C ASN A 1 -3.45 17.98 17.89
N LEU A 2 -2.90 18.31 16.71
CA LEU A 2 -3.06 19.63 16.11
C LEU A 2 -4.35 19.62 15.26
N PRO A 3 -5.31 20.57 15.46
CA PRO A 3 -6.51 20.67 14.62
C PRO A 3 -6.17 21.32 13.28
N LEU A 4 -5.42 20.57 12.44
CA LEU A 4 -4.82 21.09 11.21
C LEU A 4 -5.86 21.58 10.20
N LYS A 5 -6.99 20.87 10.08
CA LYS A 5 -8.08 21.23 9.18
C LYS A 5 -8.61 22.63 9.51
N GLU A 6 -9.00 22.85 10.75
CA GLU A 6 -9.57 24.11 11.23
C GLU A 6 -8.57 25.28 11.12
N ILE A 7 -7.29 25.01 11.34
CA ILE A 7 -6.21 26.00 11.17
C ILE A 7 -6.11 26.44 9.71
N LEU A 8 -6.10 25.47 8.79
CA LEU A 8 -5.98 25.76 7.36
C LEU A 8 -7.23 26.44 6.80
N GLU A 9 -8.43 26.01 7.21
CA GLU A 9 -9.70 26.64 6.84
C GLU A 9 -9.74 28.12 7.27
N ARG A 10 -9.26 28.39 8.50
CA ARG A 10 -9.18 29.78 9.01
C ARG A 10 -8.14 30.61 8.26
N LEU A 11 -6.99 30.00 7.92
CA LEU A 11 -5.91 30.69 7.24
C LEU A 11 -6.25 31.05 5.80
N TRP A 12 -6.92 30.14 5.09
CA TRP A 12 -7.20 30.29 3.65
C TRP A 12 -8.60 30.78 3.34
N GLY A 13 -9.53 30.76 4.30
CA GLY A 13 -10.92 31.08 4.06
C GLY A 13 -11.63 30.15 3.10
N LEU A 14 -11.13 28.93 2.95
CA LEU A 14 -11.62 27.90 2.03
C LEU A 14 -11.90 26.59 2.76
N PRO A 15 -12.86 25.77 2.30
CA PRO A 15 -13.04 24.42 2.83
C PRO A 15 -11.78 23.57 2.66
N VAL A 16 -11.38 22.86 3.71
CA VAL A 16 -10.23 21.94 3.67
C VAL A 16 -10.70 20.51 3.84
N ILE A 17 -10.29 19.64 2.91
CA ILE A 17 -10.57 18.22 2.95
C ILE A 17 -9.26 17.48 3.22
N MET A 18 -9.21 16.79 4.36
CA MET A 18 -8.08 15.96 4.76
C MET A 18 -8.29 14.54 4.28
N GLU A 19 -7.28 13.96 3.65
CA GLU A 19 -7.32 12.58 3.18
C GLU A 19 -5.96 11.91 3.39
N ARG A 20 -5.96 10.57 3.46
CA ARG A 20 -4.73 9.77 3.48
C ARG A 20 -4.09 9.76 2.09
N ASP A 21 -2.78 9.82 2.05
CA ASP A 21 -1.99 9.78 0.81
C ASP A 21 -2.26 8.53 -0.03
N VAL A 22 -2.38 7.37 0.60
CA VAL A 22 -2.72 6.10 -0.08
C VAL A 22 -4.12 6.13 -0.72
N ASN A 23 -5.08 6.81 -0.10
CA ASN A 23 -6.41 6.98 -0.66
C ASN A 23 -6.38 7.88 -1.90
N THR A 24 -5.61 8.95 -1.86
CA THR A 24 -5.45 9.84 -3.02
C THR A 24 -4.69 9.14 -4.15
N SER A 25 -3.68 8.33 -3.85
CA SER A 25 -2.97 7.53 -4.84
C SER A 25 -3.92 6.53 -5.52
N LEU A 26 -4.74 5.80 -4.75
CA LEU A 26 -5.72 4.88 -5.32
C LEU A 26 -6.74 5.61 -6.19
N LEU A 27 -7.29 6.75 -5.75
CA LEU A 27 -8.23 7.54 -6.56
C LEU A 27 -7.63 7.97 -7.89
N TYR A 28 -6.35 8.34 -7.90
CA TYR A 28 -5.64 8.66 -9.13
C TYR A 28 -5.55 7.46 -10.07
N ASP A 29 -5.14 6.30 -9.56
CA ASP A 29 -5.00 5.08 -10.37
C ASP A 29 -6.35 4.61 -10.93
N LEU A 30 -7.42 4.67 -10.13
CA LEU A 30 -8.78 4.38 -10.59
C LEU A 30 -9.22 5.31 -11.73
N TRP A 31 -9.02 6.60 -11.56
CA TRP A 31 -9.38 7.61 -12.57
C TRP A 31 -8.57 7.44 -13.86
N LYS A 32 -7.26 7.33 -13.73
CA LYS A 32 -6.34 7.24 -14.88
C LYS A 32 -6.57 5.99 -15.73
N ASN A 33 -6.83 4.87 -15.08
CA ASN A 33 -6.94 3.57 -15.75
C ASN A 33 -8.40 3.15 -15.99
N HIS A 34 -9.37 4.03 -15.70
CA HIS A 34 -10.80 3.75 -15.83
C HIS A 34 -11.24 2.46 -15.13
N MET A 35 -10.68 2.22 -13.93
CA MET A 35 -10.91 1.00 -13.14
C MET A 35 -11.93 1.22 -12.02
N GLY A 36 -12.45 0.11 -11.47
CA GLY A 36 -13.15 0.09 -10.18
C GLY A 36 -14.54 0.71 -10.20
N GLN A 37 -15.20 0.79 -11.34
CA GLN A 37 -16.58 1.27 -11.42
C GLN A 37 -17.58 0.31 -10.76
N GLU A 38 -17.21 -0.98 -10.68
CA GLU A 38 -17.96 -2.02 -9.97
C GLU A 38 -17.00 -2.88 -9.16
N GLY A 39 -17.46 -3.33 -7.98
CA GLY A 39 -16.72 -4.21 -7.09
C GLY A 39 -15.64 -3.50 -6.26
N ILE A 40 -14.76 -4.32 -5.68
CA ILE A 40 -13.69 -3.85 -4.80
C ILE A 40 -12.37 -3.77 -5.57
N VAL A 41 -11.68 -2.65 -5.45
CA VAL A 41 -10.27 -2.50 -5.84
C VAL A 41 -9.46 -2.17 -4.61
N ILE A 42 -8.36 -2.88 -4.38
CA ILE A 42 -7.43 -2.59 -3.28
C ILE A 42 -6.13 -2.03 -3.83
N GLY A 43 -5.61 -1.00 -3.17
CA GLY A 43 -4.28 -0.43 -3.41
C GLY A 43 -3.32 -0.87 -2.31
N VAL A 44 -2.20 -1.47 -2.68
CA VAL A 44 -1.12 -1.84 -1.77
C VAL A 44 0.12 -1.05 -2.15
N TYR A 45 0.58 -0.19 -1.26
CA TYR A 45 1.67 0.75 -1.52
C TYR A 45 2.86 0.44 -0.61
N ILE A 46 3.90 -0.18 -1.18
CA ILE A 46 5.13 -0.51 -0.46
C ILE A 46 6.08 0.69 -0.53
N GLY A 47 6.02 1.51 0.50
CA GLY A 47 6.86 2.69 0.68
C GLY A 47 7.77 2.55 1.90
N THR A 48 8.01 3.64 2.63
CA THR A 48 8.69 3.59 3.95
C THR A 48 7.95 2.65 4.91
N GLY A 49 6.61 2.69 4.89
CA GLY A 49 5.71 1.73 5.52
C GLY A 49 5.03 0.81 4.50
N LEU A 50 4.03 0.06 4.95
CA LEU A 50 3.11 -0.72 4.13
C LEU A 50 1.74 -0.03 4.14
N GLY A 51 1.51 0.83 3.15
CA GLY A 51 0.26 1.56 2.99
C GLY A 51 -0.79 0.74 2.26
N ASN A 52 -2.06 1.04 2.56
CA ASN A 52 -3.18 0.35 1.94
C ASN A 52 -4.40 1.26 1.79
N ALA A 53 -5.14 1.07 0.72
CA ALA A 53 -6.40 1.76 0.43
C ALA A 53 -7.37 0.79 -0.25
N MET A 54 -8.66 1.05 -0.14
CA MET A 54 -9.72 0.26 -0.79
C MET A 54 -10.76 1.18 -1.38
N SER A 55 -11.27 0.81 -2.56
CA SER A 55 -12.49 1.40 -3.12
C SER A 55 -13.56 0.33 -3.28
N ILE A 56 -14.81 0.74 -3.12
CA ILE A 56 -16.00 -0.05 -3.42
C ILE A 56 -16.81 0.75 -4.42
N ASP A 57 -17.07 0.18 -5.60
CA ASP A 57 -17.79 0.83 -6.69
C ASP A 57 -17.25 2.24 -7.00
N GLY A 58 -15.93 2.36 -7.09
CA GLY A 58 -15.22 3.60 -7.40
C GLY A 58 -15.10 4.61 -6.25
N LYS A 59 -15.64 4.30 -5.07
CA LYS A 59 -15.59 5.18 -3.89
C LYS A 59 -14.64 4.64 -2.85
N VAL A 60 -13.71 5.48 -2.40
CA VAL A 60 -12.77 5.09 -1.34
C VAL A 60 -13.52 4.78 -0.05
N TYR A 61 -13.26 3.61 0.50
CA TYR A 61 -13.80 3.16 1.78
C TYR A 61 -12.94 3.70 2.93
N LYS A 62 -13.54 4.50 3.79
CA LYS A 62 -12.83 5.15 4.91
C LYS A 62 -13.03 4.46 6.25
N GLY A 63 -13.98 3.53 6.32
CA GLY A 63 -14.38 2.91 7.59
C GLY A 63 -15.15 3.88 8.50
N TYR A 64 -15.50 3.40 9.68
CA TYR A 64 -16.28 4.18 10.65
C TYR A 64 -15.49 5.35 11.24
N THR A 65 -14.22 5.14 11.55
CA THR A 65 -13.35 6.14 12.20
C THR A 65 -12.40 6.87 11.25
N GLY A 66 -12.43 6.53 9.94
CA GLY A 66 -11.43 6.99 8.97
C GLY A 66 -10.14 6.17 8.97
N SER A 67 -10.05 5.10 9.77
CA SER A 67 -8.85 4.28 9.93
C SER A 67 -8.99 2.89 9.29
N SER A 68 -9.76 2.76 8.21
CA SER A 68 -9.82 1.52 7.43
C SER A 68 -8.51 1.26 6.68
N CYS A 69 -8.31 0.04 6.23
CA CYS A 69 -7.19 -0.32 5.36
C CYS A 69 -5.82 -0.04 6.01
N GLU A 70 -5.64 -0.50 7.23
CA GLU A 70 -4.37 -0.46 7.96
C GLU A 70 -3.64 -1.82 7.87
N LEU A 71 -3.44 -2.31 6.63
CA LEU A 71 -2.84 -3.62 6.32
C LEU A 71 -1.47 -3.81 6.98
N GLY A 72 -0.65 -2.75 7.04
CA GLY A 72 0.65 -2.78 7.70
C GLY A 72 0.57 -3.11 9.19
N HIS A 73 -0.61 -2.98 9.80
CA HIS A 73 -0.81 -3.19 11.23
C HIS A 73 -1.53 -4.48 11.61
N ILE A 74 -1.72 -5.42 10.66
CA ILE A 74 -2.17 -6.77 11.01
C ILE A 74 -1.12 -7.48 11.86
N PRO A 75 -1.51 -8.32 12.85
CA PRO A 75 -0.57 -8.99 13.73
C PRO A 75 0.13 -10.15 13.03
N VAL A 76 1.41 -10.33 13.36
CA VAL A 76 2.20 -11.52 13.00
C VAL A 76 2.52 -12.27 14.30
N ASP A 77 2.12 -13.52 14.34
CA ASP A 77 2.36 -14.38 15.50
C ASP A 77 3.87 -14.53 15.79
N GLY A 78 4.22 -14.48 17.08
CA GLY A 78 5.62 -14.56 17.53
C GLY A 78 6.48 -13.32 17.28
N LEU A 79 5.96 -12.25 16.67
CA LEU A 79 6.71 -11.02 16.46
C LEU A 79 6.53 -10.03 17.63
N GLU A 80 7.51 -10.01 18.54
CA GLU A 80 7.47 -9.22 19.79
C GLU A 80 7.96 -7.77 19.65
N LYS A 81 8.42 -7.35 18.45
CA LYS A 81 8.94 -6.00 18.20
C LYS A 81 7.81 -4.95 18.29
N MET A 82 8.11 -3.83 18.96
CA MET A 82 7.18 -2.69 19.05
C MET A 82 7.03 -1.97 17.71
N CYS A 83 5.80 -1.71 17.33
CA CYS A 83 5.46 -0.87 16.17
C CYS A 83 5.22 0.58 16.60
N GLY A 84 5.44 1.51 15.67
CA GLY A 84 5.14 2.94 15.88
C GLY A 84 3.68 3.24 16.20
N CYS A 85 2.75 2.34 15.85
CA CYS A 85 1.32 2.45 16.20
C CYS A 85 1.01 2.17 17.69
N GLY A 86 2.00 1.77 18.49
CA GLY A 86 1.87 1.50 19.93
C GLY A 86 1.59 0.05 20.30
N LYS A 87 1.43 -0.87 19.33
CA LYS A 87 1.30 -2.30 19.61
C LYS A 87 2.51 -3.09 19.11
N LYS A 88 2.67 -4.32 19.57
CA LYS A 88 3.69 -5.25 19.09
C LYS A 88 3.21 -6.03 17.88
N GLY A 89 4.16 -6.51 17.07
CA GLY A 89 3.93 -7.57 16.10
C GLY A 89 3.22 -7.16 14.81
N CYS A 90 3.23 -5.88 14.42
CA CYS A 90 2.68 -5.46 13.15
C CYS A 90 3.50 -5.98 11.97
N ILE A 91 2.83 -6.43 10.89
CA ILE A 91 3.50 -6.99 9.71
C ILE A 91 4.44 -5.97 9.04
N GLU A 92 4.15 -4.69 9.12
CA GLU A 92 5.00 -3.61 8.62
C GLU A 92 6.45 -3.68 9.14
N LEU A 93 6.64 -4.21 10.36
CA LEU A 93 7.98 -4.41 10.94
C LEU A 93 8.83 -5.44 10.18
N ARG A 94 8.24 -6.14 9.21
CA ARG A 94 8.89 -7.10 8.30
C ARG A 94 8.59 -6.85 6.82
N ALA A 95 7.64 -5.98 6.49
CA ALA A 95 7.02 -5.86 5.17
C ALA A 95 6.97 -4.40 4.71
N CYS A 96 8.11 -3.71 4.66
CA CYS A 96 8.16 -2.33 4.16
C CYS A 96 9.57 -1.90 3.73
N GLY A 97 9.64 -0.74 3.07
CA GLY A 97 10.90 -0.16 2.61
C GLY A 97 11.87 0.23 3.72
N LYS A 98 11.36 0.57 4.93
CA LYS A 98 12.24 0.82 6.08
C LYS A 98 13.03 -0.43 6.48
N VAL A 99 12.42 -1.59 6.43
CA VAL A 99 13.11 -2.87 6.70
C VAL A 99 14.19 -3.12 5.65
N LEU A 100 13.89 -2.88 4.36
CA LEU A 100 14.91 -2.97 3.30
C LEU A 100 16.05 -1.97 3.51
N ALA A 101 15.75 -0.75 3.96
CA ALA A 101 16.77 0.26 4.27
C ALA A 101 17.66 -0.16 5.44
N ASP A 102 17.09 -0.78 6.46
CA ASP A 102 17.87 -1.30 7.60
C ASP A 102 18.76 -2.47 7.14
N ILE A 103 18.25 -3.42 6.35
CA ILE A 103 19.02 -4.52 5.77
C ILE A 103 20.16 -3.98 4.86
N ALA A 104 19.85 -3.03 3.96
CA ALA A 104 20.86 -2.43 3.08
C ALA A 104 21.99 -1.78 3.86
N ARG A 105 21.66 -1.05 4.92
CA ARG A 105 22.63 -0.36 5.78
C ARG A 105 23.45 -1.32 6.64
N GLU A 106 22.78 -2.28 7.30
CA GLU A 106 23.39 -3.10 8.35
C GLU A 106 24.10 -4.32 7.79
N HIS A 107 23.50 -5.02 6.83
CA HIS A 107 24.06 -6.26 6.28
C HIS A 107 24.95 -6.03 5.06
N TYR A 108 24.50 -5.19 4.11
CA TYR A 108 25.15 -5.09 2.79
C TYR A 108 25.94 -3.81 2.56
N LYS A 109 25.81 -2.79 3.42
CA LYS A 109 26.50 -1.48 3.28
C LYS A 109 26.29 -0.85 1.89
N CYS A 110 25.09 -1.00 1.32
CA CYS A 110 24.72 -0.48 -0.01
C CYS A 110 23.64 0.60 0.08
N GLN A 111 23.43 1.32 -1.03
CA GLN A 111 22.29 2.23 -1.17
C GLN A 111 21.01 1.43 -1.36
N VAL A 112 19.91 1.89 -0.73
CA VAL A 112 18.62 1.18 -0.77
C VAL A 112 18.12 0.89 -2.20
N PRO A 113 18.20 1.82 -3.18
CA PRO A 113 17.76 1.55 -4.56
C PRO A 113 18.54 0.45 -5.28
N GLU A 114 19.72 0.07 -4.78
CA GLU A 114 20.56 -0.96 -5.38
C GLU A 114 20.27 -2.37 -4.84
N ILE A 115 19.46 -2.47 -3.77
CA ILE A 115 19.35 -3.69 -2.97
C ILE A 115 18.85 -4.89 -3.80
N PHE A 116 17.86 -4.70 -4.65
CA PHE A 116 17.33 -5.78 -5.48
C PHE A 116 18.27 -6.18 -6.62
N VAL A 117 18.99 -5.22 -7.20
CA VAL A 117 19.95 -5.50 -8.28
C VAL A 117 21.17 -6.26 -7.76
N LYS A 118 21.67 -5.90 -6.57
CA LYS A 118 22.88 -6.48 -6.01
C LYS A 118 22.63 -7.69 -5.11
N TYR A 119 21.49 -7.73 -4.44
CA TYR A 119 21.21 -8.68 -3.35
C TYR A 119 19.79 -9.26 -3.42
N GLY A 120 19.16 -9.19 -4.60
CA GLY A 120 17.80 -9.68 -4.83
C GLY A 120 17.65 -11.21 -4.75
N ASP A 121 18.73 -11.98 -4.62
CA ASP A 121 18.76 -13.41 -4.36
C ASP A 121 18.89 -13.76 -2.86
N GLN A 122 19.16 -12.77 -2.01
CA GLN A 122 19.38 -12.99 -0.60
C GLN A 122 18.07 -13.20 0.16
N SER A 123 18.06 -14.16 1.08
CA SER A 123 16.84 -14.60 1.77
C SER A 123 16.20 -13.52 2.64
N ASP A 124 16.98 -12.67 3.29
CA ASP A 124 16.50 -11.58 4.13
C ASP A 124 15.85 -10.45 3.29
N VAL A 125 16.39 -10.15 2.11
CA VAL A 125 15.80 -9.20 1.15
C VAL A 125 14.50 -9.75 0.58
N MET A 126 14.51 -11.02 0.15
CA MET A 126 13.33 -11.67 -0.42
C MET A 126 12.24 -11.94 0.61
N ASP A 127 12.59 -12.10 1.90
CA ASP A 127 11.59 -12.25 2.97
C ASP A 127 10.73 -11.00 3.14
N VAL A 128 11.30 -9.80 2.96
CA VAL A 128 10.51 -8.55 2.99
C VAL A 128 9.45 -8.56 1.89
N VAL A 129 9.81 -8.93 0.67
CA VAL A 129 8.88 -9.02 -0.47
C VAL A 129 7.82 -10.10 -0.23
N ARG A 130 8.23 -11.26 0.29
CA ARG A 130 7.34 -12.35 0.68
C ARG A 130 6.32 -11.92 1.74
N MET A 131 6.74 -11.17 2.75
CA MET A 131 5.85 -10.67 3.80
C MET A 131 4.86 -9.62 3.27
N CYS A 132 5.28 -8.76 2.33
CA CYS A 132 4.35 -7.88 1.62
C CYS A 132 3.32 -8.68 0.81
N ALA A 133 3.75 -9.72 0.11
CA ALA A 133 2.86 -10.60 -0.66
C ALA A 133 1.87 -11.35 0.25
N LEU A 134 2.31 -11.84 1.42
CA LEU A 134 1.43 -12.50 2.39
C LEU A 134 0.37 -11.54 2.94
N ALA A 135 0.75 -10.31 3.28
CA ALA A 135 -0.22 -9.28 3.68
C ALA A 135 -1.27 -9.03 2.60
N THR A 136 -0.82 -8.88 1.35
CA THR A 136 -1.70 -8.69 0.20
C THR A 136 -2.65 -9.88 0.01
N ALA A 137 -2.14 -11.11 0.07
CA ALA A 137 -2.95 -12.32 -0.04
C ALA A 137 -4.01 -12.43 1.07
N THR A 138 -3.67 -12.00 2.29
CA THR A 138 -4.62 -11.96 3.40
C THR A 138 -5.80 -11.04 3.08
N GLU A 139 -5.54 -9.85 2.57
CA GLU A 139 -6.59 -8.91 2.21
C GLU A 139 -7.42 -9.41 1.02
N VAL A 140 -6.76 -9.95 -0.02
CA VAL A 140 -7.45 -10.57 -1.16
C VAL A 140 -8.37 -11.71 -0.72
N THR A 141 -7.92 -12.54 0.22
CA THR A 141 -8.74 -13.65 0.76
C THR A 141 -10.00 -13.17 1.46
N ILE A 142 -9.95 -11.99 2.12
CA ILE A 142 -11.08 -11.42 2.88
C ILE A 142 -12.05 -10.70 1.95
N LEU A 143 -11.53 -9.97 0.95
CA LEU A 143 -12.30 -9.00 0.18
C LEU A 143 -12.70 -9.48 -1.22
N ASP A 144 -12.02 -10.50 -1.76
CA ASP A 144 -12.22 -11.01 -3.13
C ASP A 144 -12.30 -9.86 -4.17
N PRO A 145 -11.22 -9.04 -4.30
CA PRO A 145 -11.27 -7.83 -5.11
C PRO A 145 -11.19 -8.13 -6.61
N VAL A 146 -11.73 -7.22 -7.42
CA VAL A 146 -11.58 -7.24 -8.89
C VAL A 146 -10.11 -7.18 -9.28
N CYS A 147 -9.34 -6.31 -8.62
CA CYS A 147 -7.90 -6.25 -8.82
C CYS A 147 -7.16 -5.62 -7.62
N VAL A 148 -5.85 -5.84 -7.61
CA VAL A 148 -4.90 -5.18 -6.70
C VAL A 148 -4.07 -4.19 -7.50
N VAL A 149 -4.03 -2.93 -7.07
CA VAL A 149 -3.09 -1.92 -7.55
C VAL A 149 -1.85 -1.96 -6.65
N LEU A 150 -0.72 -2.35 -7.19
CA LEU A 150 0.55 -2.46 -6.48
C LEU A 150 1.44 -1.25 -6.76
N GLY A 151 1.76 -0.47 -5.75
CA GLY A 151 2.52 0.76 -5.88
C GLY A 151 3.50 1.03 -4.76
N GLY A 152 3.98 2.26 -4.71
CA GLY A 152 4.94 2.75 -3.73
C GLY A 152 6.38 2.71 -4.22
N GLY A 153 7.27 3.45 -3.54
CA GLY A 153 8.65 3.64 -3.98
C GLY A 153 9.47 2.35 -4.07
N VAL A 154 9.14 1.33 -3.25
CA VAL A 154 9.85 0.04 -3.29
C VAL A 154 9.58 -0.71 -4.59
N THR A 155 8.35 -0.68 -5.09
CA THR A 155 7.98 -1.38 -6.34
C THR A 155 8.58 -0.73 -7.58
N GLN A 156 9.02 0.52 -7.47
CA GLN A 156 9.68 1.28 -8.53
C GLN A 156 11.21 1.14 -8.50
N MET A 157 11.77 0.47 -7.49
CA MET A 157 13.22 0.26 -7.42
C MET A 157 13.70 -0.67 -8.56
N PRO A 158 14.87 -0.38 -9.16
CA PRO A 158 15.47 -1.27 -10.14
C PRO A 158 15.60 -2.71 -9.60
N GLY A 159 15.17 -3.69 -10.38
CA GLY A 159 15.26 -5.10 -9.98
C GLY A 159 14.20 -5.57 -8.97
N PHE A 160 13.18 -4.75 -8.66
CA PHE A 160 12.08 -5.23 -7.81
C PHE A 160 11.51 -6.55 -8.34
N PRO A 161 11.44 -7.62 -7.53
CA PRO A 161 11.09 -8.96 -8.00
C PRO A 161 9.57 -9.16 -8.13
N LEU A 162 8.96 -8.46 -9.10
CA LEU A 162 7.50 -8.46 -9.30
C LEU A 162 6.93 -9.87 -9.49
N GLU A 163 7.56 -10.70 -10.31
CA GLU A 163 7.09 -12.07 -10.54
C GLU A 163 7.11 -12.92 -9.26
N TYR A 164 8.13 -12.74 -8.43
CA TYR A 164 8.21 -13.39 -7.12
C TYR A 164 7.07 -12.90 -6.21
N PHE A 165 6.81 -11.59 -6.16
CA PHE A 165 5.71 -11.03 -5.40
C PHE A 165 4.36 -11.62 -5.84
N VAL A 166 4.05 -11.55 -7.15
CA VAL A 166 2.79 -12.04 -7.73
C VAL A 166 2.62 -13.54 -7.46
N ARG A 167 3.69 -14.34 -7.66
CA ARG A 167 3.66 -15.76 -7.36
C ARG A 167 3.34 -16.03 -5.89
N ASN A 168 4.02 -15.34 -4.95
CA ASN A 168 3.76 -15.51 -3.52
C ASN A 168 2.35 -15.08 -3.12
N VAL A 169 1.80 -14.00 -3.70
CA VAL A 169 0.39 -13.66 -3.48
C VAL A 169 -0.49 -14.83 -3.90
N LYS A 170 -0.37 -15.29 -5.14
CA LYS A 170 -1.22 -16.35 -5.71
C LYS A 170 -1.08 -17.68 -4.97
N GLU A 171 0.12 -18.08 -4.56
CA GLU A 171 0.36 -19.32 -3.82
C GLU A 171 -0.33 -19.33 -2.43
N ASN A 172 -0.56 -18.15 -1.84
CA ASN A 172 -1.24 -18.00 -0.55
C ASN A 172 -2.76 -17.77 -0.67
N LEU A 173 -3.31 -17.87 -1.89
CA LEU A 173 -4.75 -17.77 -2.12
C LEU A 173 -5.41 -19.13 -2.24
N ARG A 174 -6.68 -19.19 -1.85
CA ARG A 174 -7.53 -20.37 -2.05
C ARG A 174 -7.70 -20.71 -3.53
N MET A 175 -7.78 -21.99 -3.85
CA MET A 175 -8.14 -22.51 -5.19
C MET A 175 -9.63 -22.84 -5.30
N PRO A 176 -10.25 -22.75 -6.48
CA PRO A 176 -9.74 -22.08 -7.68
C PRO A 176 -9.72 -20.56 -7.55
N GLU A 177 -10.74 -19.97 -6.93
CA GLU A 177 -10.85 -18.53 -6.75
C GLU A 177 -10.56 -18.11 -5.30
N PRO A 178 -9.97 -16.93 -5.11
CA PRO A 178 -9.64 -15.87 -6.10
C PRO A 178 -8.28 -16.06 -6.81
N ARG A 179 -7.57 -17.16 -6.62
CA ARG A 179 -6.21 -17.39 -7.14
C ARG A 179 -6.10 -17.28 -8.66
N THR A 180 -7.11 -17.80 -9.39
CA THR A 180 -7.09 -17.82 -10.87
C THR A 180 -7.53 -16.51 -11.49
N SER A 181 -8.51 -15.82 -10.89
CA SER A 181 -9.08 -14.57 -11.41
C SER A 181 -8.30 -13.32 -11.03
N LEU A 182 -7.54 -13.37 -9.90
CA LEU A 182 -6.87 -12.18 -9.37
C LEU A 182 -5.96 -11.51 -10.39
N GLN A 183 -6.22 -10.24 -10.64
CA GLN A 183 -5.36 -9.34 -11.40
C GLN A 183 -4.55 -8.47 -10.45
N ILE A 184 -3.25 -8.32 -10.73
CA ILE A 184 -2.36 -7.38 -10.03
C ILE A 184 -1.80 -6.43 -11.08
N VAL A 185 -2.07 -5.14 -10.93
CA VAL A 185 -1.62 -4.09 -11.84
C VAL A 185 -0.67 -3.14 -11.10
N LEU A 186 0.31 -2.61 -11.79
CA LEU A 186 1.20 -1.61 -11.18
C LEU A 186 0.52 -0.24 -11.14
N ALA A 187 0.69 0.46 -10.03
CA ALA A 187 0.30 1.85 -9.89
C ALA A 187 1.05 2.73 -10.90
N SER A 188 0.41 3.80 -11.31
CA SER A 188 1.02 4.77 -12.22
C SER A 188 2.22 5.47 -11.55
N PRO A 189 3.38 5.55 -12.23
CA PRO A 189 4.59 6.13 -11.65
C PRO A 189 4.62 7.67 -11.69
N ASP A 190 3.46 8.32 -11.82
CA ASP A 190 3.37 9.76 -12.01
C ASP A 190 3.64 10.53 -10.71
N PRO A 191 4.53 11.53 -10.74
CA PRO A 191 4.84 12.33 -9.56
C PRO A 191 3.64 13.16 -9.07
N GLU A 192 2.68 13.47 -9.96
CA GLU A 192 1.49 14.24 -9.61
C GLU A 192 0.33 13.39 -9.09
N ALA A 193 0.46 12.07 -9.02
CA ALA A 193 -0.62 11.14 -8.63
C ALA A 193 -1.33 11.56 -7.33
N GLY A 194 -0.57 11.89 -6.29
CA GLY A 194 -1.12 12.31 -5.01
C GLY A 194 -1.90 13.64 -5.09
N VAL A 195 -1.40 14.61 -5.87
CA VAL A 195 -2.04 15.93 -6.03
C VAL A 195 -3.34 15.80 -6.82
N ILE A 196 -3.30 15.08 -7.94
CA ILE A 196 -4.50 14.87 -8.77
C ILE A 196 -5.52 14.05 -8.00
N GLY A 197 -5.11 13.00 -7.29
CA GLY A 197 -5.98 12.20 -6.44
C GLY A 197 -6.63 13.02 -5.31
N ALA A 198 -5.89 13.95 -4.70
CA ALA A 198 -6.44 14.87 -3.72
C ALA A 198 -7.50 15.81 -4.34
N ALA A 199 -7.25 16.33 -5.55
CA ALA A 199 -8.22 17.14 -6.28
C ALA A 199 -9.49 16.35 -6.64
N LEU A 200 -9.35 15.09 -7.08
CA LEU A 200 -10.48 14.19 -7.34
C LEU A 200 -11.31 13.95 -6.08
N ASN A 201 -10.66 13.69 -4.94
CA ASN A 201 -11.36 13.53 -3.65
C ASN A 201 -12.10 14.81 -3.24
N ALA A 202 -11.45 15.97 -3.36
CA ALA A 202 -12.07 17.25 -3.03
C ALA A 202 -13.30 17.53 -3.91
N TYR A 203 -13.19 17.29 -5.20
CA TYR A 203 -14.30 17.46 -6.14
C TYR A 203 -15.49 16.53 -5.83
N ALA A 204 -15.23 15.28 -5.43
CA ALA A 204 -16.27 14.34 -5.06
C ALA A 204 -17.01 14.69 -3.76
N VAL A 205 -16.32 15.37 -2.81
CA VAL A 205 -16.89 15.76 -1.52
C VAL A 205 -17.66 17.09 -1.60
N LEU A 206 -17.26 17.99 -2.52
CA LEU A 206 -17.87 19.33 -2.66
C LEU A 206 -19.08 19.37 -3.60
N LYS A 207 -19.36 18.29 -4.32
CA LYS A 207 -20.60 18.08 -5.09
C LYS A 207 -21.74 17.61 -4.22
#